data_852703f12999ca0a05626deb432113fd
#
_entry.id   852703f12999ca0a05626deb432113fd
#
_cell.length_a   1.000
_cell.length_b   1.000
_cell.length_c   1.000
_cell.angle_alpha   90.00
_cell.angle_beta   90.00
_cell.angle_gamma   90.00
#
_symmetry.space_group_name_H-M   'P 1'
#
loop_
_entity.id
_entity.type
_entity.pdbx_description
1 polymer ?
#
loop_
_entity_poly.entity_id
_entity_poly.type
_entity_poly.pdbx_seq_one_letter_code
_entity_poly.pdbx_strand_id
1 'polypeptide(L)'
;MHALLSAFAPIWTLTAIGYAVGRSGLLGEQADAVLGRFVFHVAMPAALFTMVSGARPAAFANSSMVAFAAGTALVCGLGFVAAGRLFGRGTADRAIGSMASGYVNSANLGIPVAVQVLGDASFVAQIILFQVLLVSPVILTLLDTGTGTGSGKGVVLRRMLTMPVRNPIIMASLLGVVVSALGLRLPHALAHSCDLLGAAAVPTALITLGLSLNGRPAADGPTEHTGPAESTVRTKRAEVVVTVALKTLVQPLIAFVVGGPLLHLPDHQLMAVVLCSALPTAQNAFIYAQQYGLDTRVARNSVVASTVVSMVTLSFATWALGTTGP
;
A
#
# COMPACT_ATOMS: atom_id res chain seq x y z
N MET A 1 23.87 -6.17 -0.82
CA MET A 1 23.56 -5.69 0.53
C MET A 1 23.53 -4.15 0.59
N HIS A 2 24.58 -3.42 0.17
CA HIS A 2 24.58 -1.94 0.16
C HIS A 2 23.38 -1.32 -0.59
N ALA A 3 23.04 -1.86 -1.76
CA ALA A 3 21.94 -1.38 -2.59
C ALA A 3 20.57 -1.43 -1.86
N LEU A 4 20.28 -2.54 -1.20
CA LEU A 4 19.04 -2.69 -0.44
C LEU A 4 19.02 -1.75 0.79
N LEU A 5 20.11 -1.66 1.54
CA LEU A 5 20.21 -0.74 2.68
C LEU A 5 19.98 0.71 2.24
N SER A 6 20.54 1.15 1.13
CA SER A 6 20.32 2.50 0.58
C SER A 6 18.86 2.76 0.19
N ALA A 7 18.16 1.75 -0.34
CA ALA A 7 16.74 1.86 -0.68
C ALA A 7 15.85 1.96 0.57
N PHE A 8 16.19 1.28 1.66
CA PHE A 8 15.43 1.31 2.91
C PHE A 8 15.76 2.49 3.82
N ALA A 9 16.95 3.08 3.72
CA ALA A 9 17.41 4.16 4.58
C ALA A 9 16.44 5.35 4.67
N PRO A 10 15.87 5.89 3.58
CA PRO A 10 14.90 6.99 3.66
C PRO A 10 13.64 6.62 4.47
N ILE A 11 13.16 5.39 4.35
CA ILE A 11 11.96 4.92 5.06
C ILE A 11 12.22 4.91 6.56
N TRP A 12 13.33 4.28 6.98
CA TRP A 12 13.69 4.22 8.40
C TRP A 12 13.99 5.60 8.97
N THR A 13 14.71 6.44 8.22
CA THR A 13 15.08 7.79 8.65
C THR A 13 13.83 8.65 8.85
N LEU A 14 12.92 8.70 7.87
CA LEU A 14 11.71 9.51 7.96
C LEU A 14 10.75 9.00 9.04
N THR A 15 10.63 7.67 9.19
CA THR A 15 9.83 7.08 10.27
C THR A 15 10.44 7.38 11.65
N ALA A 16 11.78 7.30 11.79
CA ALA A 16 12.48 7.63 13.04
C ALA A 16 12.34 9.13 13.38
N ILE A 17 12.45 10.02 12.39
CA ILE A 17 12.18 11.46 12.57
C ILE A 17 10.75 11.66 13.06
N GLY A 18 9.78 11.04 12.42
CA GLY A 18 8.37 11.10 12.84
C GLY A 18 8.18 10.63 14.29
N TYR A 19 8.83 9.51 14.67
CA TYR A 19 8.81 9.01 16.03
C TYR A 19 9.42 10.01 17.03
N ALA A 20 10.61 10.56 16.74
CA ALA A 20 11.30 11.52 17.58
C ALA A 20 10.48 12.81 17.78
N VAL A 21 9.93 13.35 16.69
CA VAL A 21 9.06 14.55 16.71
C VAL A 21 7.76 14.26 17.48
N GLY A 22 7.17 13.08 17.32
CA GLY A 22 6.00 12.69 18.12
C GLY A 22 6.31 12.59 19.61
N ARG A 23 7.48 12.07 19.97
CA ARG A 23 7.93 11.96 21.36
C ARG A 23 8.21 13.34 21.98
N SER A 24 8.72 14.30 21.21
CA SER A 24 8.97 15.66 21.69
C SER A 24 7.71 16.48 21.91
N GLY A 25 6.58 16.08 21.33
CA GLY A 25 5.32 16.84 21.40
C GLY A 25 5.29 18.13 20.56
N LEU A 26 6.33 18.40 19.78
CA LEU A 26 6.55 19.66 19.04
C LEU A 26 5.40 20.01 18.09
N LEU A 27 4.76 19.03 17.47
CA LEU A 27 3.66 19.23 16.51
C LEU A 27 2.26 19.17 17.17
N GLY A 28 2.19 18.94 18.47
CA GLY A 28 0.92 18.82 19.18
C GLY A 28 0.26 17.44 19.04
N GLU A 29 -0.86 17.25 19.76
CA GLU A 29 -1.49 15.94 19.93
C GLU A 29 -2.22 15.40 18.69
N GLN A 30 -2.63 16.29 17.79
CA GLN A 30 -3.39 15.92 16.59
C GLN A 30 -2.55 15.89 15.32
N ALA A 31 -1.22 15.97 15.43
CA ALA A 31 -0.33 16.08 14.29
C ALA A 31 -0.46 14.90 13.33
N ASP A 32 -0.56 13.68 13.84
CA ASP A 32 -0.73 12.47 13.04
C ASP A 32 -2.05 12.48 12.25
N ALA A 33 -3.14 12.92 12.87
CA ALA A 33 -4.46 13.03 12.22
C ALA A 33 -4.49 14.15 11.16
N VAL A 34 -3.85 15.29 11.42
CA VAL A 34 -3.79 16.41 10.47
C VAL A 34 -2.94 16.04 9.27
N LEU A 35 -1.74 15.50 9.50
CA LEU A 35 -0.84 15.07 8.44
C LEU A 35 -1.42 13.90 7.63
N GLY A 36 -2.09 12.95 8.27
CA GLY A 36 -2.79 11.86 7.59
C GLY A 36 -3.89 12.38 6.65
N ARG A 37 -4.69 13.36 7.10
CA ARG A 37 -5.70 14.01 6.24
C ARG A 37 -5.06 14.77 5.08
N PHE A 38 -3.98 15.50 5.31
CA PHE A 38 -3.23 16.17 4.24
C PHE A 38 -2.73 15.17 3.20
N VAL A 39 -2.13 14.06 3.64
CA VAL A 39 -1.66 13.01 2.74
C VAL A 39 -2.82 12.46 1.92
N PHE A 40 -3.94 12.09 2.56
CA PHE A 40 -5.05 11.44 1.88
C PHE A 40 -5.81 12.36 0.91
N HIS A 41 -6.03 13.64 1.27
CA HIS A 41 -6.88 14.54 0.49
C HIS A 41 -6.11 15.45 -0.47
N VAL A 42 -4.80 15.64 -0.28
CA VAL A 42 -4.02 16.60 -1.07
C VAL A 42 -2.82 15.92 -1.72
N ALA A 43 -1.89 15.40 -0.93
CA ALA A 43 -0.61 14.95 -1.45
C ALA A 43 -0.72 13.67 -2.29
N MET A 44 -1.45 12.65 -1.82
CA MET A 44 -1.70 11.42 -2.60
C MET A 44 -2.49 11.66 -3.89
N PRO A 45 -3.61 12.40 -3.88
CA PRO A 45 -4.30 12.74 -5.12
C PRO A 45 -3.39 13.42 -6.14
N ALA A 46 -2.58 14.39 -5.72
CA ALA A 46 -1.64 15.07 -6.60
C ALA A 46 -0.59 14.10 -7.18
N ALA A 47 0.03 13.28 -6.33
CA ALA A 47 1.00 12.27 -6.76
C ALA A 47 0.40 11.29 -7.77
N LEU A 48 -0.81 10.78 -7.52
CA LEU A 48 -1.48 9.81 -8.38
C LEU A 48 -1.93 10.43 -9.70
N PHE A 49 -2.45 11.66 -9.65
CA PHE A 49 -2.79 12.40 -10.86
C PHE A 49 -1.57 12.56 -11.77
N THR A 50 -0.46 13.06 -11.26
CA THR A 50 0.77 13.23 -12.03
C THR A 50 1.27 11.91 -12.62
N MET A 51 1.30 10.87 -11.80
CA MET A 51 1.77 9.54 -12.21
C MET A 51 0.90 8.95 -13.32
N VAL A 52 -0.44 9.00 -13.16
CA VAL A 52 -1.37 8.41 -14.11
C VAL A 52 -1.46 9.24 -15.39
N SER A 53 -1.41 10.59 -15.30
CA SER A 53 -1.45 11.46 -16.49
C SER A 53 -0.21 11.31 -17.39
N GLY A 54 0.93 10.91 -16.82
CA GLY A 54 2.15 10.62 -17.58
C GLY A 54 2.26 9.18 -18.11
N ALA A 55 1.36 8.29 -17.72
CA ALA A 55 1.45 6.87 -18.04
C ALA A 55 0.94 6.56 -19.46
N ARG A 56 1.51 5.52 -20.11
CA ARG A 56 1.00 4.98 -21.38
C ARG A 56 0.19 3.72 -21.12
N PRO A 57 -1.14 3.69 -21.36
CA PRO A 57 -2.01 2.55 -21.00
C PRO A 57 -1.66 1.23 -21.71
N ALA A 58 -1.03 1.27 -22.88
CA ALA A 58 -0.74 0.08 -23.69
C ALA A 58 0.27 -0.93 -23.06
N ALA A 59 0.95 -0.56 -21.97
CA ALA A 59 2.01 -1.39 -21.37
C ALA A 59 1.48 -2.46 -20.38
N PHE A 60 0.16 -2.54 -20.10
CA PHE A 60 -0.38 -3.35 -19.01
C PHE A 60 -0.61 -4.84 -19.32
N ALA A 61 -0.71 -5.22 -20.59
CA ALA A 61 -1.09 -6.58 -20.99
C ALA A 61 0.16 -7.43 -21.25
N ASN A 62 0.90 -7.77 -20.19
CA ASN A 62 2.02 -8.73 -20.31
C ASN A 62 1.91 -9.83 -19.25
N SER A 63 2.55 -10.99 -19.51
CA SER A 63 2.48 -12.16 -18.64
C SER A 63 3.04 -11.91 -17.24
N SER A 64 4.04 -11.02 -17.10
CA SER A 64 4.60 -10.62 -15.81
C SER A 64 3.56 -9.91 -14.96
N MET A 65 2.77 -9.03 -15.57
CA MET A 65 1.70 -8.31 -14.88
C MET A 65 0.57 -9.25 -14.48
N VAL A 66 0.25 -10.26 -15.30
CA VAL A 66 -0.72 -11.31 -14.96
C VAL A 66 -0.26 -12.09 -13.73
N ALA A 67 1.01 -12.52 -13.68
CA ALA A 67 1.57 -13.22 -12.52
C ALA A 67 1.50 -12.38 -11.24
N PHE A 68 1.90 -11.11 -11.33
CA PHE A 68 1.84 -10.18 -10.19
C PHE A 68 0.39 -9.92 -9.74
N ALA A 69 -0.53 -9.66 -10.67
CA ALA A 69 -1.93 -9.38 -10.37
C ALA A 69 -2.63 -10.60 -9.74
N ALA A 70 -2.37 -11.81 -10.26
CA ALA A 70 -2.89 -13.06 -9.68
C ALA A 70 -2.39 -13.26 -8.24
N GLY A 71 -1.08 -13.07 -7.99
CA GLY A 71 -0.49 -13.16 -6.66
C GLY A 71 -1.11 -12.13 -5.70
N THR A 72 -1.24 -10.89 -6.14
CA THR A 72 -1.86 -9.82 -5.36
C THR A 72 -3.33 -10.12 -5.04
N ALA A 73 -4.13 -10.54 -6.02
CA ALA A 73 -5.54 -10.84 -5.83
C ALA A 73 -5.75 -12.02 -4.87
N LEU A 74 -4.96 -13.09 -5.02
CA LEU A 74 -5.03 -14.26 -4.14
C LEU A 74 -4.66 -13.89 -2.70
N VAL A 75 -3.57 -13.17 -2.49
CA VAL A 75 -3.12 -12.79 -1.14
C VAL A 75 -4.05 -11.75 -0.50
N CYS A 76 -4.56 -10.79 -1.26
CA CYS A 76 -5.60 -9.88 -0.78
C CYS A 76 -6.86 -10.66 -0.36
N GLY A 77 -7.29 -11.63 -1.16
CA GLY A 77 -8.40 -12.51 -0.84
C GLY A 77 -8.15 -13.33 0.44
N LEU A 78 -6.98 -13.93 0.57
CA LEU A 78 -6.59 -14.67 1.77
C LEU A 78 -6.53 -13.77 3.01
N GLY A 79 -5.97 -12.56 2.90
CA GLY A 79 -5.94 -11.57 3.98
C GLY A 79 -7.34 -11.14 4.41
N PHE A 80 -8.24 -10.91 3.45
CA PHE A 80 -9.65 -10.57 3.70
C PHE A 80 -10.38 -11.69 4.43
N VAL A 81 -10.19 -12.95 4.00
CA VAL A 81 -10.81 -14.12 4.60
C VAL A 81 -10.22 -14.40 5.98
N ALA A 82 -8.89 -14.32 6.13
CA ALA A 82 -8.20 -14.54 7.41
C ALA A 82 -8.66 -13.51 8.45
N ALA A 83 -8.71 -12.22 8.10
CA ALA A 83 -9.21 -11.17 8.99
C ALA A 83 -10.64 -11.44 9.47
N GLY A 84 -11.50 -11.93 8.59
CA GLY A 84 -12.87 -12.27 8.95
C GLY A 84 -13.01 -13.56 9.77
N ARG A 85 -12.39 -14.66 9.32
CA ARG A 85 -12.61 -15.99 9.92
C ARG A 85 -11.75 -16.24 11.16
N LEU A 86 -10.50 -15.76 11.18
CA LEU A 86 -9.59 -16.01 12.29
C LEU A 86 -9.69 -14.94 13.38
N PHE A 87 -10.00 -13.69 13.00
CA PHE A 87 -9.95 -12.55 13.91
C PHE A 87 -11.31 -11.85 14.09
N GLY A 88 -12.38 -12.33 13.46
CA GLY A 88 -13.74 -11.81 13.64
C GLY A 88 -13.95 -10.37 13.19
N ARG A 89 -13.12 -9.87 12.25
CA ARG A 89 -13.13 -8.46 11.81
C ARG A 89 -14.36 -8.14 10.96
N GLY A 90 -14.85 -6.90 11.08
CA GLY A 90 -15.88 -6.33 10.20
C GLY A 90 -15.33 -6.05 8.79
N THR A 91 -16.22 -5.75 7.83
CA THR A 91 -15.86 -5.60 6.40
C THR A 91 -14.78 -4.54 6.18
N ALA A 92 -14.84 -3.40 6.88
CA ALA A 92 -13.84 -2.33 6.74
C ALA A 92 -12.45 -2.77 7.24
N ASP A 93 -12.38 -3.40 8.42
CA ASP A 93 -11.10 -3.91 8.96
C ASP A 93 -10.55 -5.04 8.09
N ARG A 94 -11.43 -5.90 7.53
CA ARG A 94 -11.04 -6.95 6.57
C ARG A 94 -10.44 -6.35 5.31
N ALA A 95 -10.95 -5.21 4.83
CA ALA A 95 -10.40 -4.50 3.69
C ALA A 95 -8.98 -3.97 4.00
N ILE A 96 -8.75 -3.44 5.20
CA ILE A 96 -7.40 -3.04 5.65
C ILE A 96 -6.48 -4.26 5.77
N GLY A 97 -6.94 -5.36 6.37
CA GLY A 97 -6.18 -6.62 6.45
C GLY A 97 -5.81 -7.18 5.07
N SER A 98 -6.75 -7.14 4.13
CA SER A 98 -6.54 -7.48 2.72
C SER A 98 -5.46 -6.61 2.09
N MET A 99 -5.59 -5.29 2.23
CA MET A 99 -4.62 -4.32 1.70
C MET A 99 -3.24 -4.52 2.34
N ALA A 100 -3.17 -4.67 3.65
CA ALA A 100 -1.91 -4.89 4.36
C ALA A 100 -1.21 -6.19 3.93
N SER A 101 -1.96 -7.22 3.54
CA SER A 101 -1.44 -8.50 3.08
C SER A 101 -0.95 -8.48 1.63
N GLY A 102 -1.55 -7.69 0.74
CA GLY A 102 -1.27 -7.81 -0.70
C GLY A 102 -0.78 -6.52 -1.40
N TYR A 103 -0.97 -5.35 -0.81
CA TYR A 103 -0.61 -4.07 -1.41
C TYR A 103 0.87 -3.74 -1.17
N VAL A 104 1.68 -3.79 -2.21
CA VAL A 104 3.13 -3.59 -2.09
C VAL A 104 3.53 -2.11 -2.06
N ASN A 105 4.61 -1.80 -1.34
CA ASN A 105 5.22 -0.46 -1.31
C ASN A 105 6.05 -0.19 -2.57
N SER A 106 5.37 -0.15 -3.71
CA SER A 106 5.98 -0.03 -5.02
C SER A 106 6.63 1.34 -5.27
N ALA A 107 5.97 2.43 -4.86
CA ALA A 107 6.47 3.78 -5.13
C ALA A 107 7.74 4.10 -4.34
N ASN A 108 7.78 3.78 -3.03
CA ASN A 108 8.87 4.22 -2.16
C ASN A 108 10.05 3.26 -2.13
N LEU A 109 9.77 1.96 -2.18
CA LEU A 109 10.79 0.91 -2.17
C LEU A 109 10.94 0.24 -3.53
N GLY A 110 9.82 0.04 -4.23
CA GLY A 110 9.85 -0.67 -5.50
C GLY A 110 10.76 -0.01 -6.53
N ILE A 111 10.64 1.31 -6.73
CA ILE A 111 11.47 2.03 -7.69
C ILE A 111 12.96 1.96 -7.35
N PRO A 112 13.43 2.33 -6.14
CA PRO A 112 14.84 2.23 -5.80
C PRO A 112 15.39 0.78 -5.88
N VAL A 113 14.62 -0.19 -5.40
CA VAL A 113 15.03 -1.62 -5.43
C VAL A 113 15.13 -2.12 -6.87
N ALA A 114 14.14 -1.81 -7.72
CA ALA A 114 14.15 -2.23 -9.11
C ALA A 114 15.31 -1.62 -9.91
N VAL A 115 15.54 -0.31 -9.76
CA VAL A 115 16.68 0.35 -10.41
C VAL A 115 18.01 -0.27 -9.99
N GLN A 116 18.18 -0.58 -8.69
CA GLN A 116 19.44 -1.11 -8.18
C GLN A 116 19.64 -2.61 -8.47
N VAL A 117 18.57 -3.40 -8.53
CA VAL A 117 18.65 -4.87 -8.65
C VAL A 117 18.38 -5.32 -10.10
N LEU A 118 17.41 -4.70 -10.77
CA LEU A 118 17.00 -5.08 -12.12
C LEU A 118 17.58 -4.14 -13.21
N GLY A 119 18.12 -2.97 -12.80
CA GLY A 119 18.60 -1.95 -13.73
C GLY A 119 17.48 -1.15 -14.41
N ASP A 120 16.19 -1.48 -14.15
CA ASP A 120 15.02 -0.87 -14.77
C ASP A 120 13.83 -0.85 -13.82
N ALA A 121 13.09 0.26 -13.79
CA ALA A 121 11.89 0.44 -12.98
C ALA A 121 10.56 0.34 -13.77
N SER A 122 10.60 -0.01 -15.05
CA SER A 122 9.41 -0.01 -15.93
C SER A 122 8.31 -0.93 -15.40
N PHE A 123 8.67 -2.10 -14.89
CA PHE A 123 7.71 -3.04 -14.31
C PHE A 123 7.07 -2.49 -13.02
N VAL A 124 7.83 -1.78 -12.19
CA VAL A 124 7.31 -1.13 -10.99
C VAL A 124 6.29 -0.05 -11.33
N ALA A 125 6.52 0.72 -12.40
CA ALA A 125 5.55 1.71 -12.87
C ALA A 125 4.21 1.03 -13.26
N GLN A 126 4.24 -0.12 -13.91
CA GLN A 126 3.03 -0.91 -14.22
C GLN A 126 2.32 -1.37 -12.94
N ILE A 127 3.07 -1.86 -11.94
CA ILE A 127 2.53 -2.26 -10.64
C ILE A 127 1.84 -1.08 -9.94
N ILE A 128 2.47 0.09 -9.93
CA ILE A 128 1.88 1.29 -9.32
C ILE A 128 0.54 1.61 -9.95
N LEU A 129 0.48 1.62 -11.28
CA LEU A 129 -0.77 1.90 -12.00
C LEU A 129 -1.85 0.83 -11.73
N PHE A 130 -1.47 -0.45 -11.73
CA PHE A 130 -2.37 -1.55 -11.36
C PHE A 130 -2.95 -1.36 -9.95
N GLN A 131 -2.08 -1.04 -8.98
CA GLN A 131 -2.52 -0.82 -7.61
C GLN A 131 -3.44 0.40 -7.48
N VAL A 132 -3.13 1.48 -8.19
CA VAL A 132 -3.90 2.73 -8.15
C VAL A 132 -5.24 2.61 -8.87
N LEU A 133 -5.25 2.01 -10.05
CA LEU A 133 -6.44 1.97 -10.91
C LEU A 133 -7.37 0.79 -10.61
N LEU A 134 -6.86 -0.30 -10.03
CA LEU A 134 -7.66 -1.49 -9.76
C LEU A 134 -7.73 -1.83 -8.26
N VAL A 135 -6.61 -1.98 -7.59
CA VAL A 135 -6.61 -2.44 -6.18
C VAL A 135 -7.15 -1.38 -5.24
N SER A 136 -6.68 -0.13 -5.35
CA SER A 136 -7.12 0.96 -4.46
C SER A 136 -8.62 1.24 -4.55
N PRO A 137 -9.25 1.35 -5.74
CA PRO A 137 -10.70 1.51 -5.84
C PRO A 137 -11.49 0.35 -5.21
N VAL A 138 -11.03 -0.90 -5.37
CA VAL A 138 -11.68 -2.05 -4.72
C VAL A 138 -11.61 -1.94 -3.20
N ILE A 139 -10.42 -1.65 -2.65
CA ILE A 139 -10.23 -1.48 -1.20
C ILE A 139 -11.07 -0.32 -0.67
N LEU A 140 -11.04 0.84 -1.33
CA LEU A 140 -11.82 2.01 -0.94
C LEU A 140 -13.33 1.74 -0.99
N THR A 141 -13.80 0.97 -1.99
CA THR A 141 -15.20 0.52 -2.06
C THR A 141 -15.57 -0.36 -0.86
N LEU A 142 -14.71 -1.30 -0.50
CA LEU A 142 -14.92 -2.17 0.66
C LEU A 142 -14.91 -1.37 1.97
N LEU A 143 -14.03 -0.38 2.11
CA LEU A 143 -13.97 0.52 3.25
C LEU A 143 -15.27 1.34 3.39
N ASP A 144 -15.71 1.96 2.31
CA ASP A 144 -16.94 2.75 2.28
C ASP A 144 -18.17 1.91 2.61
N THR A 145 -18.25 0.70 2.07
CA THR A 145 -19.38 -0.20 2.36
C THR A 145 -19.34 -0.73 3.79
N GLY A 146 -18.14 -0.95 4.31
CA GLY A 146 -17.94 -1.49 5.67
C GLY A 146 -18.13 -0.46 6.78
N THR A 147 -17.90 0.84 6.50
CA THR A 147 -18.11 1.94 7.46
C THR A 147 -19.47 2.62 7.32
N GLY A 148 -20.23 2.30 6.28
CA GLY A 148 -21.51 2.95 5.99
C GLY A 148 -22.67 2.41 6.82
N THR A 149 -23.53 3.31 7.28
CA THR A 149 -24.73 3.04 8.09
C THR A 149 -25.96 2.60 7.26
N GLY A 150 -25.82 2.35 5.96
CA GLY A 150 -26.93 2.10 5.05
C GLY A 150 -26.97 0.66 4.51
N SER A 151 -27.97 -0.11 4.90
CA SER A 151 -28.24 -1.47 4.41
C SER A 151 -29.29 -1.48 3.30
N GLY A 152 -28.86 -1.37 2.04
CA GLY A 152 -29.75 -1.57 0.89
C GLY A 152 -28.98 -1.69 -0.42
N LYS A 153 -29.31 -2.68 -1.28
CA LYS A 153 -28.62 -2.91 -2.57
C LYS A 153 -28.61 -1.66 -3.46
N GLY A 154 -29.66 -0.86 -3.45
CA GLY A 154 -29.75 0.41 -4.21
C GLY A 154 -28.85 1.50 -3.65
N VAL A 155 -28.62 1.54 -2.33
CA VAL A 155 -27.72 2.47 -1.66
C VAL A 155 -26.27 2.13 -2.00
N VAL A 156 -25.91 0.85 -1.99
CA VAL A 156 -24.59 0.36 -2.36
C VAL A 156 -24.25 0.73 -3.80
N LEU A 157 -25.15 0.43 -4.74
CA LEU A 157 -24.94 0.76 -6.17
C LEU A 157 -24.81 2.28 -6.41
N ARG A 158 -25.72 3.08 -5.82
CA ARG A 158 -25.63 4.55 -5.91
C ARG A 158 -24.33 5.06 -5.28
N ARG A 159 -23.90 4.47 -4.16
CA ARG A 159 -22.65 4.82 -3.50
C ARG A 159 -21.44 4.46 -4.34
N MET A 160 -21.42 3.28 -4.96
CA MET A 160 -20.38 2.89 -5.93
C MET A 160 -20.29 3.87 -7.11
N LEU A 161 -21.42 4.30 -7.65
CA LEU A 161 -21.46 5.26 -8.76
C LEU A 161 -21.06 6.69 -8.33
N THR A 162 -21.29 7.07 -7.07
CA THR A 162 -20.89 8.39 -6.54
C THR A 162 -19.50 8.40 -5.90
N MET A 163 -18.88 7.24 -5.70
CA MET A 163 -17.54 7.09 -5.13
C MET A 163 -16.45 7.87 -5.88
N PRO A 164 -16.39 7.81 -7.23
CA PRO A 164 -15.39 8.57 -7.96
C PRO A 164 -15.41 10.07 -7.63
N VAL A 165 -16.58 10.63 -7.34
CA VAL A 165 -16.74 12.06 -7.01
C VAL A 165 -16.46 12.35 -5.52
N ARG A 166 -16.58 11.36 -4.65
CA ARG A 166 -16.41 11.54 -3.19
C ARG A 166 -15.00 11.27 -2.69
N ASN A 167 -14.27 10.40 -3.39
CA ASN A 167 -12.93 10.03 -2.97
C ASN A 167 -11.87 10.78 -3.78
N PRO A 168 -11.06 11.65 -3.15
CA PRO A 168 -10.09 12.48 -3.86
C PRO A 168 -9.02 11.66 -4.59
N ILE A 169 -8.69 10.47 -4.08
CA ILE A 169 -7.71 9.56 -4.70
C ILE A 169 -8.27 9.01 -6.02
N ILE A 170 -9.52 8.51 -6.00
CA ILE A 170 -10.17 7.97 -7.20
C ILE A 170 -10.39 9.08 -8.23
N MET A 171 -10.87 10.25 -7.80
CA MET A 171 -11.05 11.41 -8.68
C MET A 171 -9.77 11.80 -9.38
N ALA A 172 -8.69 11.96 -8.64
CA ALA A 172 -7.40 12.34 -9.20
C ALA A 172 -6.86 11.29 -10.19
N SER A 173 -7.01 10.00 -9.87
CA SER A 173 -6.61 8.91 -10.76
C SER A 173 -7.42 8.90 -12.04
N LEU A 174 -8.74 9.08 -11.97
CA LEU A 174 -9.60 9.14 -13.16
C LEU A 174 -9.30 10.37 -14.03
N LEU A 175 -9.08 11.54 -13.41
CA LEU A 175 -8.64 12.74 -14.15
C LEU A 175 -7.30 12.51 -14.84
N GLY A 176 -6.36 11.84 -14.16
CA GLY A 176 -5.08 11.43 -14.75
C GLY A 176 -5.26 10.51 -15.97
N VAL A 177 -6.18 9.53 -15.89
CA VAL A 177 -6.53 8.66 -17.04
C VAL A 177 -7.08 9.48 -18.19
N VAL A 178 -8.01 10.42 -17.94
CA VAL A 178 -8.60 11.28 -18.99
C VAL A 178 -7.52 12.12 -19.65
N VAL A 179 -6.63 12.77 -18.88
CA VAL A 179 -5.52 13.57 -19.40
C VAL A 179 -4.59 12.72 -20.27
N SER A 180 -4.23 11.52 -19.80
CA SER A 180 -3.39 10.58 -20.54
C SER A 180 -4.05 10.09 -21.83
N ALA A 181 -5.33 9.68 -21.76
CA ALA A 181 -6.07 9.14 -22.90
C ALA A 181 -6.31 10.18 -24.02
N LEU A 182 -6.54 11.44 -23.62
CA LEU A 182 -6.72 12.55 -24.55
C LEU A 182 -5.40 13.17 -25.05
N GLY A 183 -4.27 12.72 -24.53
CA GLY A 183 -2.95 13.29 -24.86
C GLY A 183 -2.80 14.76 -24.48
N LEU A 184 -3.56 15.23 -23.47
CA LEU A 184 -3.55 16.63 -23.08
C LEU A 184 -2.23 16.99 -22.40
N ARG A 185 -1.67 18.14 -22.78
CA ARG A 185 -0.52 18.72 -22.11
C ARG A 185 -1.00 19.72 -21.05
N LEU A 186 -0.66 19.43 -19.80
CA LEU A 186 -0.94 20.36 -18.70
C LEU A 186 -0.09 21.62 -18.84
N PRO A 187 -0.62 22.81 -18.49
CA PRO A 187 0.19 24.00 -18.31
C PRO A 187 1.32 23.73 -17.30
N HIS A 188 2.55 24.19 -17.63
CA HIS A 188 3.74 23.88 -16.82
C HIS A 188 3.58 24.23 -15.34
N ALA A 189 2.98 25.37 -15.03
CA ALA A 189 2.75 25.81 -13.65
C ALA A 189 1.85 24.83 -12.87
N LEU A 190 0.79 24.30 -13.50
CA LEU A 190 -0.13 23.34 -12.89
C LEU A 190 0.55 21.98 -12.69
N ALA A 191 1.25 21.48 -13.71
CA ALA A 191 2.00 20.24 -13.61
C ALA A 191 3.04 20.31 -12.49
N HIS A 192 3.84 21.38 -12.45
CA HIS A 192 4.85 21.57 -11.40
C HIS A 192 4.25 21.69 -10.00
N SER A 193 3.09 22.35 -9.85
CA SER A 193 2.39 22.42 -8.56
C SER A 193 1.91 21.04 -8.10
N CYS A 194 1.38 20.22 -9.01
CA CYS A 194 0.99 18.84 -8.72
C CYS A 194 2.21 17.98 -8.35
N ASP A 195 3.34 18.16 -9.02
CA ASP A 195 4.60 17.45 -8.71
C ASP A 195 5.11 17.80 -7.31
N LEU A 196 5.12 19.07 -6.94
CA LEU A 196 5.54 19.51 -5.60
C LEU A 196 4.64 18.95 -4.50
N LEU A 197 3.32 19.01 -4.68
CA LEU A 197 2.36 18.43 -3.74
C LEU A 197 2.50 16.92 -3.67
N GLY A 198 2.63 16.27 -4.81
CA GLY A 198 2.80 14.81 -4.91
C GLY A 198 4.09 14.32 -4.26
N ALA A 199 5.19 15.05 -4.41
CA ALA A 199 6.46 14.73 -3.78
C ALA A 199 6.40 14.75 -2.24
N ALA A 200 5.48 15.53 -1.66
CA ALA A 200 5.26 15.56 -0.22
C ALA A 200 4.50 14.31 0.32
N ALA A 201 3.83 13.53 -0.54
CA ALA A 201 2.98 12.42 -0.11
C ALA A 201 3.76 11.37 0.71
N VAL A 202 4.87 10.90 0.17
CA VAL A 202 5.70 9.85 0.77
C VAL A 202 6.36 10.28 2.07
N PRO A 203 7.13 11.39 2.10
CA PRO A 203 7.79 11.83 3.33
C PRO A 203 6.78 12.08 4.45
N THR A 204 5.66 12.76 4.14
CA THR A 204 4.63 13.07 5.13
C THR A 204 3.95 11.79 5.64
N ALA A 205 3.66 10.81 4.78
CA ALA A 205 3.06 9.54 5.20
C ALA A 205 4.00 8.74 6.13
N LEU A 206 5.31 8.74 5.86
CA LEU A 206 6.31 8.05 6.71
C LEU A 206 6.50 8.77 8.05
N ILE A 207 6.50 10.10 8.06
CA ILE A 207 6.52 10.88 9.31
C ILE A 207 5.25 10.61 10.11
N THR A 208 4.06 10.59 9.48
CA THR A 208 2.78 10.27 10.13
C THR A 208 2.80 8.87 10.73
N LEU A 209 3.36 7.89 10.00
CA LEU A 209 3.57 6.53 10.51
C LEU A 209 4.45 6.55 11.77
N GLY A 210 5.56 7.30 11.74
CA GLY A 210 6.46 7.46 12.89
C GLY A 210 5.78 8.11 14.10
N LEU A 211 5.01 9.20 13.89
CA LEU A 211 4.21 9.85 14.92
C LEU A 211 3.28 8.84 15.61
N SER A 212 2.59 7.99 14.83
CA SER A 212 1.64 7.01 15.34
C SER A 212 2.28 5.92 16.20
N LEU A 213 3.59 5.69 16.09
CA LEU A 213 4.33 4.70 16.92
C LEU A 213 4.47 5.14 18.39
N ASN A 214 4.27 6.41 18.72
CA ASN A 214 4.38 6.91 20.10
C ASN A 214 3.24 6.46 21.03
N GLY A 215 2.35 5.59 20.59
CA GLY A 215 1.42 4.86 21.47
C GLY A 215 0.31 5.69 22.09
N ARG A 216 0.10 6.96 21.69
CA ARG A 216 -1.13 7.67 22.05
C ARG A 216 -2.28 6.97 21.35
N PRO A 217 -3.33 6.52 22.07
CA PRO A 217 -4.52 6.02 21.42
C PRO A 217 -5.03 7.17 20.54
N ALA A 218 -5.12 6.98 19.22
CA ALA A 218 -6.13 7.71 18.47
C ALA A 218 -7.41 7.54 19.31
N ALA A 219 -8.11 8.64 19.61
CA ALA A 219 -9.28 8.62 20.43
C ALA A 219 -10.11 7.41 20.03
N ASP A 220 -10.04 6.36 20.86
CA ASP A 220 -10.83 5.16 20.66
C ASP A 220 -12.27 5.63 20.71
N GLY A 221 -12.93 5.74 19.56
CA GLY A 221 -14.37 5.78 19.55
C GLY A 221 -14.85 4.62 20.41
N PRO A 222 -15.99 4.71 21.13
CA PRO A 222 -16.42 3.75 22.10
C PRO A 222 -16.71 2.41 21.45
N THR A 223 -15.68 1.60 21.20
CA THR A 223 -15.83 0.17 20.97
C THR A 223 -15.59 -0.52 22.30
N GLU A 224 -16.69 -0.75 23.02
CA GLU A 224 -16.76 -1.67 24.15
C GLU A 224 -16.22 -3.05 23.73
N HIS A 225 -14.93 -3.27 23.90
CA HIS A 225 -14.40 -4.62 23.92
C HIS A 225 -14.29 -5.06 25.38
N THR A 226 -15.38 -5.66 25.86
CA THR A 226 -15.50 -6.37 27.14
C THR A 226 -14.72 -7.69 27.10
N GLY A 227 -13.40 -7.63 26.90
CA GLY A 227 -12.52 -8.80 27.00
C GLY A 227 -11.28 -8.48 27.79
N PRO A 228 -10.60 -9.47 28.44
CA PRO A 228 -9.36 -9.24 29.15
C PRO A 228 -8.32 -8.59 28.20
N ALA A 229 -7.70 -7.50 28.62
CA ALA A 229 -6.78 -6.68 27.81
C ALA A 229 -5.64 -7.51 27.16
N GLU A 230 -5.23 -8.58 27.81
CA GLU A 230 -4.16 -9.49 27.38
C GLU A 230 -4.57 -10.36 26.17
N SER A 231 -5.81 -10.84 26.12
CA SER A 231 -6.32 -11.63 25.00
C SER A 231 -6.45 -10.78 23.72
N THR A 232 -6.87 -9.53 23.86
CA THR A 232 -6.99 -8.58 22.75
C THR A 232 -5.62 -8.24 22.16
N VAL A 233 -4.60 -8.03 22.98
CA VAL A 233 -3.22 -7.75 22.53
C VAL A 233 -2.64 -8.97 21.79
N ARG A 234 -2.87 -10.18 22.30
CA ARG A 234 -2.38 -11.43 21.70
C ARG A 234 -3.03 -11.67 20.33
N THR A 235 -4.33 -11.42 20.22
CA THR A 235 -5.08 -11.55 18.94
C THR A 235 -4.57 -10.56 17.89
N LYS A 236 -4.34 -9.29 18.26
CA LYS A 236 -3.77 -8.29 17.34
C LYS A 236 -2.36 -8.63 16.88
N ARG A 237 -1.52 -9.20 17.76
CA ARG A 237 -0.17 -9.67 17.38
C ARG A 237 -0.25 -10.84 16.39
N ALA A 238 -1.14 -11.81 16.61
CA ALA A 238 -1.34 -12.93 15.69
C ALA A 238 -1.82 -12.44 14.31
N GLU A 239 -2.71 -11.46 14.26
CA GLU A 239 -3.19 -10.85 13.02
C GLU A 239 -2.05 -10.17 12.23
N VAL A 240 -1.18 -9.41 12.90
CA VAL A 240 0.02 -8.83 12.28
C VAL A 240 0.95 -9.90 11.74
N VAL A 241 1.20 -10.97 12.50
CA VAL A 241 2.06 -12.08 12.03
C VAL A 241 1.49 -12.75 10.79
N VAL A 242 0.19 -13.05 10.77
CA VAL A 242 -0.47 -13.63 9.59
C VAL A 242 -0.40 -12.69 8.40
N THR A 243 -0.69 -11.41 8.58
CA THR A 243 -0.63 -10.39 7.54
C THR A 243 0.79 -10.27 6.94
N VAL A 244 1.80 -10.19 7.81
CA VAL A 244 3.21 -10.10 7.39
C VAL A 244 3.65 -11.37 6.68
N ALA A 245 3.28 -12.56 7.17
CA ALA A 245 3.61 -13.83 6.52
C ALA A 245 2.95 -13.94 5.13
N LEU A 246 1.69 -13.56 5.00
CA LEU A 246 1.00 -13.49 3.70
C LEU A 246 1.74 -12.55 2.75
N LYS A 247 2.15 -11.37 3.24
CA LYS A 247 2.81 -10.35 2.43
C LYS A 247 4.22 -10.75 2.00
N THR A 248 5.05 -11.20 2.93
CA THR A 248 6.49 -11.34 2.68
C THR A 248 6.93 -12.74 2.26
N LEU A 249 6.09 -13.75 2.48
CA LEU A 249 6.38 -15.14 2.13
C LEU A 249 5.39 -15.68 1.08
N VAL A 250 4.08 -15.58 1.35
CA VAL A 250 3.07 -16.20 0.49
C VAL A 250 2.96 -15.46 -0.84
N GLN A 251 2.96 -14.13 -0.86
CA GLN A 251 2.84 -13.36 -2.10
C GLN A 251 4.00 -13.61 -3.07
N PRO A 252 5.28 -13.53 -2.69
CA PRO A 252 6.37 -13.83 -3.60
C PRO A 252 6.41 -15.32 -4.01
N LEU A 253 5.98 -16.25 -3.14
CA LEU A 253 5.87 -17.66 -3.49
C LEU A 253 4.79 -17.89 -4.56
N ILE A 254 3.61 -17.31 -4.43
CA ILE A 254 2.57 -17.38 -5.45
C ILE A 254 3.06 -16.74 -6.76
N ALA A 255 3.72 -15.60 -6.68
CA ALA A 255 4.31 -14.93 -7.84
C ALA A 255 5.34 -15.81 -8.56
N PHE A 256 6.18 -16.52 -7.81
CA PHE A 256 7.13 -17.49 -8.34
C PHE A 256 6.42 -18.67 -9.01
N VAL A 257 5.42 -19.27 -8.36
CA VAL A 257 4.67 -20.42 -8.89
C VAL A 257 3.89 -20.04 -10.15
N VAL A 258 3.24 -18.88 -10.15
CA VAL A 258 2.47 -18.42 -11.31
C VAL A 258 3.40 -17.98 -12.44
N GLY A 259 4.46 -17.24 -12.13
CA GLY A 259 5.40 -16.75 -13.14
C GLY A 259 6.31 -17.82 -13.73
N GLY A 260 6.84 -18.73 -12.91
CA GLY A 260 7.73 -19.80 -13.33
C GLY A 260 6.96 -20.97 -13.95
N PRO A 261 6.49 -21.95 -13.14
CA PRO A 261 5.88 -23.18 -13.67
C PRO A 261 4.63 -22.97 -14.52
N LEU A 262 3.81 -21.94 -14.27
CA LEU A 262 2.55 -21.75 -14.99
C LEU A 262 2.70 -20.93 -16.27
N LEU A 263 3.35 -19.76 -16.19
CA LEU A 263 3.48 -18.81 -17.31
C LEU A 263 4.83 -18.91 -18.03
N HIS A 264 5.77 -19.70 -17.51
CA HIS A 264 7.11 -19.90 -18.10
C HIS A 264 7.80 -18.57 -18.44
N LEU A 265 7.75 -17.60 -17.50
CA LEU A 265 8.40 -16.31 -17.68
C LEU A 265 9.91 -16.46 -17.83
N PRO A 266 10.55 -15.69 -18.71
CA PRO A 266 12.01 -15.59 -18.75
C PRO A 266 12.58 -15.20 -17.38
N ASP A 267 13.79 -15.68 -17.06
CA ASP A 267 14.40 -15.51 -15.73
C ASP A 267 14.40 -14.08 -15.22
N HIS A 268 14.74 -13.11 -16.07
CA HIS A 268 14.72 -11.67 -15.70
C HIS A 268 13.31 -11.17 -15.35
N GLN A 269 12.28 -11.62 -16.09
CA GLN A 269 10.90 -11.25 -15.81
C GLN A 269 10.38 -11.93 -14.55
N LEU A 270 10.71 -13.21 -14.36
CA LEU A 270 10.37 -13.95 -13.14
C LEU A 270 11.01 -13.31 -11.92
N MET A 271 12.28 -12.93 -12.01
CA MET A 271 12.98 -12.20 -10.95
C MET A 271 12.28 -10.87 -10.63
N ALA A 272 11.88 -10.09 -11.63
CA ALA A 272 11.18 -8.83 -11.44
C ALA A 272 9.84 -9.03 -10.73
N VAL A 273 9.04 -10.03 -11.14
CA VAL A 273 7.73 -10.34 -10.53
C VAL A 273 7.89 -10.78 -9.09
N VAL A 274 8.82 -11.68 -8.79
CA VAL A 274 9.06 -12.19 -7.44
C VAL A 274 9.61 -11.09 -6.52
N LEU A 275 10.60 -10.34 -7.01
CA LEU A 275 11.21 -9.23 -6.28
C LEU A 275 10.17 -8.16 -5.89
N CYS A 276 9.35 -7.74 -6.86
CA CYS A 276 8.31 -6.76 -6.60
C CYS A 276 7.21 -7.30 -5.67
N SER A 277 6.89 -8.59 -5.74
CA SER A 277 5.95 -9.25 -4.84
C SER A 277 6.49 -9.36 -3.41
N ALA A 278 7.82 -9.45 -3.22
CA ALA A 278 8.48 -9.50 -1.93
C ALA A 278 8.64 -8.11 -1.25
N LEU A 279 8.30 -7.01 -1.93
CA LEU A 279 8.29 -5.67 -1.33
C LEU A 279 7.35 -5.64 -0.11
N PRO A 280 7.63 -4.83 0.92
CA PRO A 280 6.79 -4.76 2.12
C PRO A 280 5.43 -4.13 1.85
N THR A 281 4.58 -4.18 2.86
CA THR A 281 3.30 -3.48 2.88
C THR A 281 3.48 -1.98 2.69
N ALA A 282 2.67 -1.37 1.82
CA ALA A 282 2.68 0.08 1.64
C ALA A 282 2.08 0.80 2.87
N GLN A 283 2.65 1.97 3.22
CA GLN A 283 2.11 2.85 4.28
C GLN A 283 0.69 3.34 3.99
N ASN A 284 0.22 3.24 2.75
CA ASN A 284 -1.14 3.57 2.35
C ASN A 284 -2.19 2.79 3.16
N ALA A 285 -1.89 1.55 3.57
CA ALA A 285 -2.78 0.76 4.42
C ALA A 285 -3.02 1.43 5.78
N PHE A 286 -1.98 2.03 6.37
CA PHE A 286 -2.09 2.82 7.59
C PHE A 286 -2.88 4.11 7.37
N ILE A 287 -2.59 4.85 6.31
CA ILE A 287 -3.27 6.13 5.99
C ILE A 287 -4.77 5.89 5.74
N TYR A 288 -5.13 4.80 5.03
CA TYR A 288 -6.54 4.47 4.79
C TYR A 288 -7.24 4.07 6.10
N ALA A 289 -6.61 3.25 6.94
CA ALA A 289 -7.17 2.90 8.25
C ALA A 289 -7.42 4.15 9.10
N GLN A 290 -6.47 5.08 9.14
CA GLN A 290 -6.59 6.36 9.86
C GLN A 290 -7.73 7.23 9.31
N GLN A 291 -7.82 7.37 7.98
CA GLN A 291 -8.82 8.22 7.33
C GLN A 291 -10.25 7.70 7.55
N TYR A 292 -10.42 6.38 7.62
CA TYR A 292 -11.73 5.75 7.85
C TYR A 292 -12.06 5.53 9.33
N GLY A 293 -11.24 6.05 10.25
CA GLY A 293 -11.45 5.95 11.70
C GLY A 293 -11.36 4.52 12.24
N LEU A 294 -10.60 3.64 11.56
CA LEU A 294 -10.42 2.25 11.95
C LEU A 294 -9.22 2.08 12.91
N ASP A 295 -9.11 0.92 13.55
CA ASP A 295 -7.93 0.59 14.36
C ASP A 295 -6.67 0.52 13.50
N THR A 296 -5.82 1.52 13.65
CA THR A 296 -4.58 1.66 12.87
C THR A 296 -3.47 0.71 13.30
N ARG A 297 -3.59 0.04 14.46
CA ARG A 297 -2.50 -0.75 15.08
C ARG A 297 -2.04 -1.91 14.19
N VAL A 298 -3.00 -2.65 13.61
CA VAL A 298 -2.67 -3.78 12.73
C VAL A 298 -1.99 -3.28 11.46
N ALA A 299 -2.54 -2.27 10.78
CA ALA A 299 -1.96 -1.71 9.58
C ALA A 299 -0.55 -1.14 9.83
N ARG A 300 -0.40 -0.29 10.88
CA ARG A 300 0.87 0.31 11.28
C ARG A 300 1.94 -0.75 11.56
N ASN A 301 1.61 -1.71 12.44
CA ASN A 301 2.56 -2.74 12.84
C ASN A 301 2.91 -3.68 11.67
N SER A 302 1.96 -3.95 10.76
CA SER A 302 2.22 -4.72 9.55
C SER A 302 3.16 -3.99 8.60
N VAL A 303 3.01 -2.67 8.41
CA VAL A 303 3.95 -1.87 7.61
C VAL A 303 5.36 -1.95 8.19
N VAL A 304 5.52 -1.70 9.48
CA VAL A 304 6.84 -1.71 10.14
C VAL A 304 7.45 -3.12 10.10
N ALA A 305 6.70 -4.14 10.54
CA ALA A 305 7.20 -5.51 10.60
C ALA A 305 7.52 -6.08 9.20
N SER A 306 6.64 -5.85 8.21
CA SER A 306 6.92 -6.31 6.84
C SER A 306 8.13 -5.58 6.23
N THR A 307 8.39 -4.32 6.59
CA THR A 307 9.57 -3.60 6.13
C THR A 307 10.87 -4.23 6.66
N VAL A 308 10.88 -4.67 7.93
CA VAL A 308 12.02 -5.41 8.50
C VAL A 308 12.20 -6.77 7.83
N VAL A 309 11.11 -7.55 7.74
CA VAL A 309 11.16 -8.91 7.18
C VAL A 309 11.50 -8.89 5.69
N SER A 310 11.00 -7.90 4.93
CA SER A 310 11.27 -7.81 3.50
C SER A 310 12.73 -7.52 3.16
N MET A 311 13.52 -6.94 4.06
CA MET A 311 14.98 -6.83 3.85
C MET A 311 15.61 -8.22 3.68
N VAL A 312 15.16 -9.20 4.48
CA VAL A 312 15.66 -10.59 4.41
C VAL A 312 15.09 -11.30 3.18
N THR A 313 13.77 -11.19 2.94
CA THR A 313 13.12 -11.88 1.81
C THR A 313 13.58 -11.34 0.45
N LEU A 314 13.79 -10.02 0.32
CA LEU A 314 14.36 -9.42 -0.90
C LEU A 314 15.81 -9.85 -1.13
N SER A 315 16.62 -9.89 -0.06
CA SER A 315 18.01 -10.38 -0.15
C SER A 315 18.05 -11.83 -0.58
N PHE A 316 17.17 -12.68 -0.04
CA PHE A 316 17.05 -14.08 -0.41
C PHE A 316 16.56 -14.25 -1.86
N ALA A 317 15.52 -13.52 -2.28
CA ALA A 317 15.01 -13.56 -3.64
C ALA A 317 16.08 -13.14 -4.67
N THR A 318 16.81 -12.07 -4.37
CA THR A 318 17.92 -11.60 -5.21
C THR A 318 19.04 -12.63 -5.30
N TRP A 319 19.37 -13.29 -4.19
CA TRP A 319 20.39 -14.36 -4.18
C TRP A 319 19.91 -15.59 -4.94
N ALA A 320 18.69 -16.05 -4.69
CA ALA A 320 18.17 -17.29 -5.27
C ALA A 320 17.93 -17.21 -6.78
N LEU A 321 17.49 -16.03 -7.27
CA LEU A 321 17.14 -15.82 -8.69
C LEU A 321 18.23 -15.04 -9.45
N GLY A 322 19.14 -14.37 -8.75
CA GLY A 322 20.21 -13.57 -9.36
C GLY A 322 21.45 -14.36 -9.78
N THR A 323 21.51 -15.66 -9.50
CA THR A 323 22.66 -16.53 -9.83
C THR A 323 22.72 -17.00 -11.29
N THR A 324 21.80 -16.57 -12.14
CA THR A 324 21.71 -16.91 -13.57
C THR A 324 22.16 -15.77 -14.49
N GLY A 325 22.96 -14.83 -14.02
CA GLY A 325 23.63 -13.83 -14.87
C GLY A 325 24.96 -14.36 -15.42
N PRO A 326 25.35 -13.94 -16.64
CA PRO A 326 26.49 -14.48 -17.38
C PRO A 326 27.80 -14.35 -16.67
#